data_003bd9687e45c751c00b64eb9d5de73b
#
_entry.id   003bd9687e45c751c00b64eb9d5de73b
#
_cell.length_a   1.000
_cell.length_b   1.000
_cell.length_c   1.000
_cell.angle_alpha   90.00
_cell.angle_beta   90.00
_cell.angle_gamma   90.00
#
_symmetry.space_group_name_H-M   'P 1'
#
loop_
_entity.id
_entity.type
_entity.pdbx_description
1 polymer ?
#
loop_
_entity_poly.entity_id
_entity_poly.type
_entity_poly.pdbx_seq_one_letter_code
_entity_poly.pdbx_strand_id
1 'polypeptide(L)'
;MRIWGKIITQNKLKRDIVVNIEDYTLSRTKKVYQALEDMCYEFDLAKPIWLDSNKEDFIRHSRTRFTRDNFMEEIDFDYLDFQVIEEDY
;
A
#
# COMPACT_ATOMS: atom_id res chain seq x y z
N MET A 1 8.53 10.32 -4.53
CA MET A 1 7.91 9.57 -3.39
C MET A 1 8.21 8.09 -3.55
N ARG A 2 8.68 7.45 -2.51
CA ARG A 2 8.92 5.99 -2.52
C ARG A 2 8.03 5.34 -1.49
N ILE A 3 7.37 4.25 -1.89
CA ILE A 3 6.40 3.53 -1.07
C ILE A 3 6.77 2.04 -1.07
N TRP A 4 6.82 1.48 0.11
CA TRP A 4 7.19 0.09 0.33
C TRP A 4 5.96 -0.74 0.65
N GLY A 5 5.74 -1.78 -0.12
CA GLY A 5 4.67 -2.75 0.09
C GLY A 5 5.24 -4.10 0.50
N LYS A 6 4.70 -4.69 1.56
CA LYS A 6 5.15 -5.97 2.08
C LYS A 6 3.96 -6.92 2.25
N ILE A 7 4.07 -8.10 1.67
CA ILE A 7 3.11 -9.18 1.89
C ILE A 7 3.58 -9.99 3.09
N ILE A 8 2.78 -10.02 4.13
CA ILE A 8 3.10 -10.65 5.41
C ILE A 8 2.17 -11.82 5.68
N THR A 9 2.74 -12.98 6.03
CA THR A 9 2.00 -14.17 6.45
C THR A 9 2.69 -14.76 7.68
N GLN A 10 1.93 -14.97 8.76
CA GLN A 10 2.45 -15.53 10.02
C GLN A 10 3.67 -14.76 10.52
N ASN A 11 3.59 -13.43 10.47
CA ASN A 11 4.65 -12.50 10.87
C ASN A 11 5.93 -12.59 10.03
N LYS A 12 5.87 -13.23 8.87
CA LYS A 12 7.03 -13.37 7.97
C LYS A 12 6.81 -12.60 6.68
N LEU A 13 7.86 -11.91 6.24
CA LEU A 13 7.89 -11.25 4.95
C LEU A 13 7.97 -12.31 3.84
N LYS A 14 6.94 -12.35 2.98
CA LYS A 14 6.87 -13.29 1.85
C LYS A 14 7.29 -12.64 0.54
N ARG A 15 6.86 -11.41 0.30
CA ARG A 15 7.18 -10.64 -0.90
C ARG A 15 7.22 -9.18 -0.51
N ASP A 16 8.00 -8.39 -1.22
CA ASP A 16 7.98 -6.94 -1.06
C ASP A 16 8.33 -6.25 -2.38
N ILE A 17 7.96 -4.98 -2.45
CA ILE A 17 8.29 -4.11 -3.58
C ILE A 17 8.38 -2.68 -3.08
N VAL A 18 9.28 -1.91 -3.68
CA VAL A 18 9.32 -0.45 -3.53
C VAL A 18 8.87 0.17 -4.84
N VAL A 19 7.83 0.99 -4.77
CA VAL A 19 7.33 1.75 -5.92
C VAL A 19 7.81 3.20 -5.80
N ASN A 20 8.43 3.71 -6.85
CA ASN A 20 8.90 5.09 -6.91
C ASN A 20 8.00 5.88 -7.85
N ILE A 21 7.32 6.90 -7.33
CA ILE A 21 6.47 7.81 -8.11
C ILE A 21 7.18 9.15 -8.24
N GLU A 22 7.66 9.45 -9.45
CA GLU A 22 8.40 10.70 -9.74
C GLU A 22 7.59 11.72 -10.54
N ASP A 23 6.27 11.64 -10.48
CA ASP A 23 5.40 12.57 -11.17
C ASP A 23 5.05 13.75 -10.27
N TYR A 24 5.76 14.87 -10.45
CA TYR A 24 5.57 16.07 -9.65
C TYR A 24 4.31 16.86 -9.99
N THR A 25 3.55 16.43 -11.00
CA THR A 25 2.25 17.04 -11.33
C THR A 25 1.11 16.47 -10.49
N LEU A 26 1.31 15.31 -9.86
CA LEU A 26 0.30 14.66 -9.04
C LEU A 26 0.33 15.16 -7.59
N SER A 27 -0.85 15.26 -6.98
CA SER A 27 -0.95 15.49 -5.53
C SER A 27 -0.40 14.29 -4.76
N ARG A 28 -0.10 14.48 -3.48
CA ARG A 28 0.35 13.39 -2.61
C ARG A 28 -0.65 12.24 -2.59
N THR A 29 -1.93 12.56 -2.46
CA THR A 29 -3.00 11.54 -2.45
C THR A 29 -3.02 10.72 -3.74
N LYS A 30 -2.90 11.38 -4.89
CA LYS A 30 -2.88 10.69 -6.19
C LYS A 30 -1.64 9.82 -6.35
N LYS A 31 -0.49 10.26 -5.85
CA LYS A 31 0.75 9.45 -5.86
C LYS A 31 0.60 8.20 -5.01
N VAL A 32 -0.02 8.32 -3.84
CA VAL A 32 -0.29 7.19 -2.95
C VAL A 32 -1.19 6.17 -3.64
N TYR A 33 -2.28 6.62 -4.26
CA TYR A 33 -3.19 5.72 -4.99
C TYR A 33 -2.51 5.08 -6.20
N GLN A 34 -1.70 5.83 -6.93
CA GLN A 34 -0.95 5.30 -8.06
C GLN A 34 0.03 4.21 -7.62
N ALA A 35 0.74 4.46 -6.53
CA ALA A 35 1.69 3.48 -5.99
C ALA A 35 0.99 2.19 -5.56
N LEU A 36 -0.17 2.29 -4.92
CA LEU A 36 -0.95 1.12 -4.53
C LEU A 36 -1.42 0.33 -5.76
N GLU A 37 -1.89 1.01 -6.80
CA GLU A 37 -2.29 0.38 -8.04
C GLU A 37 -1.12 -0.37 -8.71
N ASP A 38 0.03 0.29 -8.83
CA ASP A 38 1.23 -0.32 -9.42
C ASP A 38 1.70 -1.53 -8.61
N MET A 39 1.67 -1.41 -7.31
CA MET A 39 2.05 -2.47 -6.37
C MET A 39 1.13 -3.68 -6.49
N CYS A 40 -0.18 -3.45 -6.51
CA CYS A 40 -1.16 -4.53 -6.65
C CYS A 40 -1.05 -5.22 -8.02
N TYR A 41 -0.75 -4.46 -9.06
CA TYR A 41 -0.48 -5.03 -10.37
C TYR A 41 0.70 -6.02 -10.32
N GLU A 42 1.81 -5.61 -9.69
CA GLU A 42 3.00 -6.45 -9.58
C GLU A 42 2.76 -7.69 -8.69
N PHE A 43 1.94 -7.56 -7.66
CA PHE A 43 1.59 -8.68 -6.79
C PHE A 43 0.44 -9.53 -7.32
N ASP A 44 -0.14 -9.17 -8.48
CA ASP A 44 -1.31 -9.83 -9.05
C ASP A 44 -2.49 -9.84 -8.08
N LEU A 45 -2.80 -8.68 -7.52
CA LEU A 45 -3.88 -8.47 -6.58
C LEU A 45 -4.90 -7.46 -7.11
N ALA A 46 -6.17 -7.66 -6.77
CA ALA A 46 -7.15 -6.58 -6.87
C ALA A 46 -6.81 -5.48 -5.88
N LYS A 47 -7.13 -4.23 -6.21
CA LYS A 47 -6.87 -3.10 -5.31
C LYS A 47 -7.74 -3.22 -4.05
N PRO A 48 -7.16 -3.04 -2.86
CA PRO A 48 -7.94 -3.04 -1.63
C PRO A 48 -8.79 -1.78 -1.50
N ILE A 49 -9.80 -1.86 -0.66
CA ILE A 49 -10.66 -0.73 -0.31
C ILE A 49 -10.06 -0.01 0.88
N TRP A 50 -9.97 1.32 0.78
CA TRP A 50 -9.57 2.17 1.90
C TRP A 50 -10.74 2.31 2.87
N LEU A 51 -10.60 1.73 4.05
CA LEU A 51 -11.54 1.95 5.16
C LEU A 51 -11.12 3.19 5.95
N ASP A 52 -12.02 3.71 6.77
CA ASP A 52 -11.72 4.91 7.58
C ASP A 52 -10.52 4.70 8.49
N SER A 53 -10.36 3.50 9.07
CA SER A 53 -9.19 3.17 9.88
C SER A 53 -7.88 3.26 9.12
N ASN A 54 -7.89 2.87 7.84
CA ASN A 54 -6.69 2.98 6.98
C ASN A 54 -6.35 4.44 6.71
N LYS A 55 -7.35 5.27 6.47
CA LYS A 55 -7.14 6.71 6.23
C LYS A 55 -6.58 7.38 7.47
N GLU A 56 -7.07 7.05 8.65
CA GLU A 56 -6.55 7.58 9.91
C GLU A 56 -5.11 7.14 10.16
N ASP A 57 -4.80 5.86 9.99
CA ASP A 57 -3.44 5.35 10.10
C ASP A 57 -2.50 6.09 9.18
N PHE A 58 -2.93 6.30 7.94
CA PHE A 58 -2.09 6.92 6.93
C PHE A 58 -1.83 8.40 7.22
N ILE A 59 -2.84 9.11 7.72
CA ILE A 59 -2.69 10.51 8.14
C ILE A 59 -1.68 10.61 9.28
N ARG A 60 -1.74 9.69 10.24
CA ARG A 60 -0.89 9.73 11.45
C ARG A 60 0.52 9.20 11.22
N HIS A 61 0.65 8.13 10.42
CA HIS A 61 1.89 7.35 10.37
C HIS A 61 2.47 7.20 8.96
N SER A 62 1.79 7.70 7.92
CA SER A 62 2.13 7.45 6.51
C SER A 62 2.27 5.95 6.22
N ARG A 63 1.48 5.13 6.92
CA ARG A 63 1.52 3.69 6.88
C ARG A 63 0.16 3.12 7.25
N THR A 64 -0.23 2.04 6.59
CA THR A 64 -1.42 1.28 6.95
C THR A 64 -1.26 -0.17 6.54
N ARG A 65 -2.13 -1.04 7.04
CA ARG A 65 -2.19 -2.45 6.67
C ARG A 65 -3.53 -2.74 6.01
N PHE A 66 -3.47 -3.37 4.85
CA PHE A 66 -4.66 -3.86 4.16
C PHE A 66 -4.81 -5.34 4.49
N THR A 67 -5.86 -5.67 5.25
CA THR A 67 -6.16 -7.03 5.69
C THR A 67 -7.25 -7.63 4.82
N ARG A 68 -7.74 -8.81 5.19
CA ARG A 68 -8.86 -9.47 4.50
C ARG A 68 -10.09 -8.59 4.40
N ASP A 69 -10.32 -7.72 5.38
CA ASP A 69 -11.47 -6.81 5.40
C ASP A 69 -11.40 -5.75 4.30
N ASN A 70 -10.22 -5.49 3.77
CA ASN A 70 -10.00 -4.48 2.72
C ASN A 70 -10.15 -5.03 1.31
N PHE A 71 -10.07 -6.36 1.13
CA PHE A 71 -10.11 -6.98 -0.19
C PHE A 71 -11.48 -7.59 -0.45
N MET A 72 -12.05 -7.34 -1.63
CA MET A 72 -13.29 -7.99 -2.04
C MET A 72 -13.06 -9.43 -2.47
N GLU A 73 -11.85 -9.74 -2.93
CA GLU A 73 -11.44 -11.09 -3.29
C GLU A 73 -10.75 -11.76 -2.10
N GLU A 74 -10.78 -13.09 -2.08
CA GLU A 74 -10.05 -13.85 -1.08
C GLU A 74 -8.55 -13.70 -1.31
N ILE A 75 -7.79 -13.45 -0.24
CA ILE A 75 -6.34 -13.35 -0.26
C ILE A 75 -5.73 -14.51 0.52
N ASP A 76 -4.52 -14.91 0.14
CA ASP A 76 -3.80 -16.04 0.73
C ASP A 76 -2.67 -15.59 1.68
N PHE A 77 -2.72 -14.36 2.16
CA PHE A 77 -1.76 -13.78 3.10
C PHE A 77 -2.53 -13.04 4.21
N ASP A 78 -1.83 -12.60 5.26
CA ASP A 78 -2.49 -11.96 6.39
C ASP A 78 -2.76 -10.48 6.12
N TYR A 79 -1.78 -9.75 5.61
CA TYR A 79 -1.96 -8.35 5.25
C TYR A 79 -0.87 -7.85 4.28
N LEU A 80 -1.22 -6.78 3.59
CA LEU A 80 -0.29 -5.95 2.82
C LEU A 80 0.07 -4.73 3.67
N ASP A 81 1.33 -4.64 4.08
CA ASP A 81 1.85 -3.48 4.80
C ASP A 81 2.29 -2.44 3.77
N PHE A 82 1.71 -1.25 3.85
CA PHE A 82 1.86 -0.18 2.87
C PHE A 82 2.39 1.06 3.56
N GLN A 83 3.61 1.48 3.23
CA GLN A 83 4.32 2.52 3.95
C GLN A 83 5.05 3.47 3.03
N VAL A 84 4.86 4.78 3.22
CA VAL A 84 5.70 5.80 2.56
C VAL A 84 7.04 5.81 3.28
N ILE A 85 8.12 5.56 2.52
CA ILE A 85 9.48 5.55 3.08
C ILE A 85 10.28 6.78 2.65
N GLU A 86 9.84 7.51 1.62
CA GLU A 86 10.48 8.74 1.17
C GLU A 86 9.42 9.68 0.60
N GLU A 87 9.24 10.83 1.24
CA GLU A 87 8.33 11.88 0.77
C GLU A 87 9.01 12.75 -0.29
N ASP A 88 8.21 13.46 -1.09
CA ASP A 88 8.71 14.53 -1.94
C ASP A 88 8.82 15.83 -1.14
N TYR A 89 9.90 16.52 -1.31
CA TYR A 89 10.13 17.81 -0.67
C TYR A 89 10.40 18.92 -1.69
#